data_827af7efd09f395248f865174381bc12
#
_entry.id   827af7efd09f395248f865174381bc12
#
_cell.length_a   1.000
_cell.length_b   1.000
_cell.length_c   1.000
_cell.angle_alpha   90.00
_cell.angle_beta   90.00
_cell.angle_gamma   90.00
#
_symmetry.space_group_name_H-M   'P 1'
#
loop_
_entity.id
_entity.type
_entity.pdbx_description
1 polymer ?
#
loop_
_entity_poly.entity_id
_entity_poly.type
_entity_poly.pdbx_seq_one_letter_code
_entity_poly.pdbx_strand_id
1 'polypeptide(L)'
;ETVKSLVSAKRIKFHKEKFLLQNAMSPHAAAELEDIDIRLSKLKLPNTSNNLVIEGAGGLLVPLNYKGDTILDLIKYYDAEVVLVCTNYLGSINHTLLSIQALKNKEVNILGLFFNGESNLASEKVILETTGIRCLGRINKEVEFTKALVKEYASQYVFL
;
A
#
# COMPACT_ATOMS: atom_id res chain seq x y z
N GLU A 1 -1.40 -1.93 16.03
CA GLU A 1 -1.31 -1.12 17.27
C GLU A 1 -0.79 0.30 16.96
N THR A 2 0.38 0.48 16.30
CA THR A 2 1.00 1.79 16.05
C THR A 2 0.10 2.76 15.29
N VAL A 3 -0.46 2.36 14.14
CA VAL A 3 -1.35 3.24 13.35
C VAL A 3 -2.57 3.67 14.17
N LYS A 4 -3.16 2.75 14.93
CA LYS A 4 -4.31 3.02 15.78
C LYS A 4 -3.98 4.06 16.87
N SER A 5 -2.77 4.03 17.42
CA SER A 5 -2.34 5.00 18.42
C SER A 5 -2.12 6.40 17.87
N LEU A 6 -1.82 6.53 16.57
CA LEU A 6 -1.53 7.81 15.90
C LEU A 6 -2.77 8.52 15.34
N VAL A 7 -3.88 7.79 15.21
CA VAL A 7 -5.12 8.36 14.66
C VAL A 7 -5.87 9.14 15.73
N SER A 8 -6.32 10.35 15.38
CA SER A 8 -7.09 11.24 16.27
C SER A 8 -8.57 11.38 15.88
N ALA A 9 -8.99 10.90 14.71
CA ALA A 9 -10.37 11.03 14.25
C ALA A 9 -11.30 10.04 14.93
N LYS A 10 -12.41 10.53 15.51
CA LYS A 10 -13.34 9.74 16.32
C LYS A 10 -14.18 8.71 15.55
N ARG A 11 -14.25 8.81 14.21
CA ARG A 11 -15.12 7.97 13.36
C ARG A 11 -14.36 6.88 12.60
N ILE A 12 -13.07 6.70 12.89
CA ILE A 12 -12.27 5.67 12.22
C ILE A 12 -12.52 4.32 12.88
N LYS A 13 -12.77 3.31 12.06
CA LYS A 13 -12.89 1.92 12.47
C LYS A 13 -11.70 1.13 11.93
N PHE A 14 -10.99 0.45 12.80
CA PHE A 14 -9.95 -0.50 12.43
C PHE A 14 -10.57 -1.89 12.32
N HIS A 15 -10.44 -2.49 11.16
CA HIS A 15 -10.86 -3.87 10.91
C HIS A 15 -9.68 -4.79 11.17
N LYS A 16 -9.97 -5.98 11.70
CA LYS A 16 -8.94 -7.01 11.84
C LYS A 16 -8.62 -7.60 10.48
N GLU A 17 -7.38 -8.00 10.30
CA GLU A 17 -6.93 -8.81 9.19
C GLU A 17 -7.73 -10.12 9.13
N LYS A 18 -8.00 -10.61 7.94
CA LYS A 18 -8.72 -11.88 7.75
C LYS A 18 -7.86 -13.08 8.13
N PHE A 19 -6.59 -13.00 7.82
CA PHE A 19 -5.58 -14.00 8.15
C PHE A 19 -4.45 -13.32 8.92
N LEU A 20 -4.23 -13.74 10.15
CA LEU A 20 -3.09 -13.32 10.98
C LEU A 20 -2.06 -14.42 10.93
N LEU A 21 -1.02 -14.23 10.13
CA LEU A 21 0.10 -15.16 10.00
C LEU A 21 1.14 -14.85 11.09
N GLN A 22 1.61 -15.88 11.78
CA GLN A 22 2.56 -15.74 12.89
C GLN A 22 4.02 -15.70 12.40
N ASN A 23 4.29 -16.31 11.26
CA ASN A 23 5.63 -16.40 10.70
C ASN A 23 5.94 -15.18 9.83
N ALA A 24 7.03 -14.46 10.16
CA ALA A 24 7.48 -13.26 9.44
C ALA A 24 8.16 -13.62 8.10
N MET A 25 7.37 -14.08 7.13
CA MET A 25 7.79 -14.43 5.79
C MET A 25 6.71 -14.08 4.76
N SER A 26 6.92 -14.45 3.49
CA SER A 26 5.91 -14.21 2.46
C SER A 26 4.60 -14.95 2.75
N PRO A 27 3.42 -14.35 2.43
CA PRO A 27 2.13 -14.89 2.83
C PRO A 27 1.90 -16.36 2.45
N HIS A 28 2.27 -16.76 1.23
CA HIS A 28 2.10 -18.14 0.77
C HIS A 28 2.89 -19.15 1.61
N ALA A 29 4.15 -18.79 1.98
CA ALA A 29 5.01 -19.69 2.77
C ALA A 29 4.55 -19.75 4.23
N ALA A 30 4.19 -18.63 4.84
CA ALA A 30 3.65 -18.61 6.19
C ALA A 30 2.32 -19.38 6.27
N ALA A 31 1.44 -19.20 5.30
CA ALA A 31 0.15 -19.88 5.24
C ALA A 31 0.32 -21.42 5.10
N GLU A 32 1.30 -21.87 4.32
CA GLU A 32 1.62 -23.30 4.21
C GLU A 32 2.08 -23.87 5.53
N LEU A 33 3.01 -23.21 6.24
CA LEU A 33 3.50 -23.65 7.56
C LEU A 33 2.41 -23.68 8.63
N GLU A 34 1.40 -22.83 8.49
CA GLU A 34 0.31 -22.67 9.46
C GLU A 34 -0.97 -23.39 9.05
N ASP A 35 -0.92 -24.21 7.99
CA ASP A 35 -2.07 -24.91 7.40
C ASP A 35 -3.26 -23.99 7.10
N ILE A 36 -2.96 -22.78 6.61
CA ILE A 36 -3.94 -21.75 6.25
C ILE A 36 -4.11 -21.70 4.74
N ASP A 37 -5.33 -21.94 4.25
CA ASP A 37 -5.68 -21.82 2.84
C ASP A 37 -6.17 -20.40 2.52
N ILE A 38 -5.28 -19.57 2.00
CA ILE A 38 -5.59 -18.22 1.54
C ILE A 38 -6.16 -18.28 0.13
N ARG A 39 -7.39 -17.75 -0.05
CA ARG A 39 -8.06 -17.58 -1.34
C ARG A 39 -8.70 -16.21 -1.42
N LEU A 40 -8.69 -15.59 -2.60
CA LEU A 40 -9.32 -14.27 -2.81
C LEU A 40 -10.79 -14.28 -2.37
N SER A 41 -11.54 -15.35 -2.66
CA SER A 41 -12.95 -15.49 -2.27
C SER A 41 -13.23 -15.48 -0.76
N LYS A 42 -12.21 -15.78 0.05
CA LYS A 42 -12.29 -15.71 1.53
C LYS A 42 -12.00 -14.30 2.07
N LEU A 43 -11.34 -13.45 1.27
CA LEU A 43 -10.95 -12.09 1.62
C LEU A 43 -12.10 -11.13 1.30
N LYS A 44 -13.12 -11.12 2.14
CA LYS A 44 -14.30 -10.24 1.97
C LYS A 44 -14.04 -8.89 2.61
N LEU A 45 -14.38 -7.81 1.87
CA LEU A 45 -14.37 -6.46 2.43
C LEU A 45 -15.41 -6.31 3.55
N PRO A 46 -15.11 -5.49 4.57
CA PRO A 46 -16.09 -5.15 5.57
C PRO A 46 -17.24 -4.36 4.94
N ASN A 47 -18.45 -4.57 5.44
CA ASN A 47 -19.59 -3.74 5.05
C ASN A 47 -19.47 -2.36 5.72
N THR A 48 -19.20 -1.33 4.93
CA THR A 48 -19.03 0.05 5.39
C THR A 48 -19.44 1.05 4.32
N SER A 49 -20.01 2.16 4.73
CA SER A 49 -20.26 3.33 3.87
C SER A 49 -19.11 4.36 3.90
N ASN A 50 -18.07 4.10 4.70
CA ASN A 50 -16.89 4.96 4.75
C ASN A 50 -15.87 4.55 3.68
N ASN A 51 -14.97 5.46 3.34
CA ASN A 51 -13.78 5.11 2.58
C ASN A 51 -12.96 4.06 3.33
N LEU A 52 -12.48 3.04 2.62
CA LEU A 52 -11.70 1.95 3.18
C LEU A 52 -10.25 2.06 2.69
N VAL A 53 -9.31 2.14 3.62
CA VAL A 53 -7.88 2.09 3.31
C VAL A 53 -7.39 0.69 3.64
N ILE A 54 -6.76 0.04 2.65
CA ILE A 54 -6.23 -1.32 2.77
C ILE A 54 -4.73 -1.26 2.52
N GLU A 55 -3.95 -1.79 3.44
CA GLU A 55 -2.52 -1.99 3.25
C GLU A 55 -2.26 -3.44 2.84
N GLY A 56 -1.48 -3.63 1.78
CA GLY A 56 -1.06 -4.96 1.33
C GLY A 56 0.12 -5.50 2.13
N ALA A 57 0.31 -6.80 2.09
CA ALA A 57 1.44 -7.49 2.71
C ALA A 57 2.58 -7.67 1.70
N GLY A 58 3.56 -6.79 1.73
CA GLY A 58 4.71 -6.79 0.79
C GLY A 58 4.41 -6.08 -0.53
N GLY A 59 5.11 -6.45 -1.59
CA GLY A 59 4.97 -5.82 -2.91
C GLY A 59 3.82 -6.41 -3.73
N LEU A 60 3.50 -5.75 -4.87
CA LEU A 60 2.36 -6.09 -5.72
C LEU A 60 2.35 -7.55 -6.21
N LEU A 61 3.51 -8.09 -6.56
CA LEU A 61 3.64 -9.46 -7.09
C LEU A 61 3.96 -10.50 -6.01
N VAL A 62 3.84 -10.13 -4.72
CA VAL A 62 3.99 -11.08 -3.62
C VAL A 62 2.85 -12.09 -3.67
N PRO A 63 3.16 -13.41 -3.73
CA PRO A 63 2.14 -14.43 -3.80
C PRO A 63 1.41 -14.62 -2.46
N LEU A 64 0.11 -14.74 -2.54
CA LEU A 64 -0.78 -15.07 -1.43
C LEU A 64 -0.90 -16.57 -1.21
N ASN A 65 -0.71 -17.34 -2.29
CA ASN A 65 -0.80 -18.80 -2.30
C ASN A 65 0.01 -19.39 -3.47
N TYR A 66 0.15 -20.70 -3.51
CA TYR A 66 0.83 -21.42 -4.62
C TYR A 66 -0.02 -21.58 -5.89
N LYS A 67 -1.25 -21.08 -5.90
CA LYS A 67 -2.12 -21.07 -7.10
C LYS A 67 -1.87 -19.89 -8.00
N GLY A 68 -1.01 -18.97 -7.57
CA GLY A 68 -0.61 -17.78 -8.34
C GLY A 68 -1.38 -16.51 -8.02
N ASP A 69 -2.30 -16.52 -7.03
CA ASP A 69 -2.92 -15.29 -6.58
C ASP A 69 -1.89 -14.40 -5.90
N THR A 70 -1.82 -13.13 -6.32
CA THR A 70 -0.90 -12.11 -5.79
C THR A 70 -1.65 -10.98 -5.09
N ILE A 71 -0.91 -10.07 -4.44
CA ILE A 71 -1.48 -8.81 -3.93
C ILE A 71 -2.13 -7.99 -5.07
N LEU A 72 -1.52 -7.99 -6.26
CA LEU A 72 -2.09 -7.30 -7.43
C LEU A 72 -3.43 -7.90 -7.85
N ASP A 73 -3.57 -9.24 -7.82
CA ASP A 73 -4.84 -9.90 -8.10
C ASP A 73 -5.90 -9.58 -7.05
N LEU A 74 -5.50 -9.43 -5.78
CA LEU A 74 -6.39 -9.00 -4.71
C LEU A 74 -6.88 -7.55 -4.93
N ILE A 75 -5.99 -6.64 -5.33
CA ILE A 75 -6.35 -5.25 -5.67
C ILE A 75 -7.40 -5.25 -6.80
N LYS A 76 -7.17 -6.02 -7.87
CA LYS A 76 -8.10 -6.14 -8.97
C LYS A 76 -9.42 -6.80 -8.56
N TYR A 77 -9.37 -7.83 -7.71
CA TYR A 77 -10.55 -8.50 -7.16
C TYR A 77 -11.46 -7.56 -6.36
N TYR A 78 -10.88 -6.58 -5.67
CA TYR A 78 -11.64 -5.57 -4.93
C TYR A 78 -12.06 -4.37 -5.78
N ASP A 79 -11.61 -4.30 -7.04
CA ASP A 79 -11.74 -3.10 -7.88
C ASP A 79 -11.23 -1.83 -7.16
N ALA A 80 -10.13 -1.99 -6.45
CA ALA A 80 -9.58 -0.95 -5.60
C ALA A 80 -8.66 -0.01 -6.40
N GLU A 81 -8.72 1.28 -6.07
CA GLU A 81 -7.79 2.29 -6.53
C GLU A 81 -6.49 2.25 -5.72
N VAL A 82 -5.36 2.58 -6.33
CA VAL A 82 -4.05 2.46 -5.70
C VAL A 82 -3.39 3.81 -5.48
N VAL A 83 -2.93 4.05 -4.25
CA VAL A 83 -1.89 5.03 -3.93
C VAL A 83 -0.57 4.26 -3.80
N LEU A 84 0.39 4.52 -4.68
CA LEU A 84 1.68 3.85 -4.64
C LEU A 84 2.67 4.68 -3.80
N VAL A 85 3.21 4.06 -2.75
CA VAL A 85 4.23 4.68 -1.89
C VAL A 85 5.61 4.30 -2.37
N CYS A 86 6.43 5.31 -2.66
CA CYS A 86 7.78 5.18 -3.22
C CYS A 86 8.82 5.68 -2.22
N THR A 87 9.87 4.91 -2.02
CA THR A 87 11.04 5.31 -1.20
C THR A 87 12.27 5.39 -2.08
N ASN A 88 13.13 6.40 -1.88
CA ASN A 88 14.35 6.58 -2.65
C ASN A 88 15.49 5.70 -2.12
N TYR A 89 16.02 4.83 -2.98
CA TYR A 89 17.20 4.00 -2.77
C TYR A 89 17.76 3.54 -4.13
N LEU A 90 18.97 2.96 -4.15
CA LEU A 90 19.56 2.46 -5.40
C LEU A 90 18.70 1.33 -5.99
N GLY A 91 18.12 1.58 -7.17
CA GLY A 91 17.17 0.67 -7.84
C GLY A 91 15.69 1.06 -7.69
N SER A 92 15.36 2.07 -6.88
CA SER A 92 13.97 2.49 -6.63
C SER A 92 13.23 2.98 -7.89
N ILE A 93 13.92 3.63 -8.82
CA ILE A 93 13.35 4.03 -10.11
C ILE A 93 12.80 2.79 -10.82
N ASN A 94 13.65 1.77 -11.00
CA ASN A 94 13.26 0.52 -11.65
C ASN A 94 12.09 -0.15 -10.95
N HIS A 95 12.13 -0.28 -9.61
CA HIS A 95 11.05 -0.93 -8.86
C HIS A 95 9.73 -0.15 -8.92
N THR A 96 9.79 1.18 -8.90
CA THR A 96 8.60 2.03 -9.06
C THR A 96 8.00 1.88 -10.45
N LEU A 97 8.83 1.96 -11.50
CA LEU A 97 8.35 1.81 -12.88
C LEU A 97 7.77 0.42 -13.14
N LEU A 98 8.41 -0.66 -12.64
CA LEU A 98 7.88 -2.03 -12.74
C LEU A 98 6.53 -2.17 -12.01
N SER A 99 6.39 -1.58 -10.83
CA SER A 99 5.14 -1.59 -10.07
C SER A 99 4.02 -0.88 -10.84
N ILE A 100 4.31 0.29 -11.40
CA ILE A 100 3.36 1.05 -12.23
C ILE A 100 2.98 0.27 -13.49
N GLN A 101 3.95 -0.36 -14.14
CA GLN A 101 3.70 -1.20 -15.31
C GLN A 101 2.78 -2.37 -14.99
N ALA A 102 3.02 -3.06 -13.86
CA ALA A 102 2.20 -4.18 -13.42
C ALA A 102 0.74 -3.72 -13.15
N LEU A 103 0.56 -2.58 -12.48
CA LEU A 103 -0.76 -2.00 -12.22
C LEU A 103 -1.48 -1.63 -13.52
N LYS A 104 -0.79 -0.95 -14.46
CA LYS A 104 -1.34 -0.58 -15.77
C LYS A 104 -1.73 -1.80 -16.59
N ASN A 105 -0.91 -2.85 -16.61
CA ASN A 105 -1.18 -4.09 -17.34
C ASN A 105 -2.41 -4.85 -16.80
N LYS A 106 -2.75 -4.67 -15.52
CA LYS A 106 -3.96 -5.21 -14.88
C LYS A 106 -5.13 -4.22 -14.92
N GLU A 107 -4.97 -3.07 -15.60
CA GLU A 107 -6.00 -2.03 -15.67
C GLU A 107 -6.48 -1.58 -14.29
N VAL A 108 -5.54 -1.40 -13.35
CA VAL A 108 -5.80 -0.87 -12.02
C VAL A 108 -5.62 0.64 -12.04
N ASN A 109 -6.59 1.38 -11.49
CA ASN A 109 -6.50 2.83 -11.37
C ASN A 109 -5.45 3.23 -10.32
N ILE A 110 -4.50 4.09 -10.74
CA ILE A 110 -3.47 4.65 -9.86
C ILE A 110 -3.84 6.09 -9.56
N LEU A 111 -4.27 6.35 -8.34
CA LEU A 111 -4.63 7.70 -7.87
C LEU A 111 -3.44 8.65 -7.88
N GLY A 112 -2.25 8.15 -7.59
CA GLY A 112 -1.01 8.90 -7.59
C GLY A 112 0.10 8.24 -6.80
N LEU A 113 1.23 8.95 -6.69
CA LEU A 113 2.42 8.52 -5.98
C LEU A 113 2.62 9.35 -4.70
N PHE A 114 2.99 8.68 -3.62
CA PHE A 114 3.52 9.30 -2.43
C PHE A 114 5.02 8.99 -2.32
N PHE A 115 5.85 10.00 -2.13
CA PHE A 115 7.25 9.76 -1.80
C PHE A 115 7.43 9.71 -0.28
N ASN A 116 8.17 8.72 0.19
CA ASN A 116 8.44 8.50 1.60
C ASN A 116 9.95 8.57 1.88
N GLY A 117 10.33 9.30 2.92
CA GLY A 117 11.71 9.46 3.34
C GLY A 117 12.45 10.60 2.63
N GLU A 118 13.77 10.48 2.53
CA GLU A 118 14.63 11.52 1.98
C GLU A 118 14.35 11.79 0.50
N SER A 119 14.39 13.07 0.11
CA SER A 119 14.17 13.49 -1.27
C SER A 119 15.32 13.12 -2.17
N ASN A 120 15.02 12.63 -3.37
CA ASN A 120 15.94 12.54 -4.49
C ASN A 120 15.25 13.13 -5.74
N LEU A 121 15.44 14.43 -5.94
CA LEU A 121 14.76 15.18 -6.99
C LEU A 121 14.97 14.59 -8.39
N ALA A 122 16.16 14.07 -8.69
CA ALA A 122 16.44 13.47 -10.00
C ALA A 122 15.64 12.18 -10.23
N SER A 123 15.63 11.29 -9.23
CA SER A 123 14.87 10.04 -9.30
C SER A 123 13.36 10.28 -9.34
N GLU A 124 12.87 11.19 -8.54
CA GLU A 124 11.45 11.53 -8.48
C GLU A 124 10.97 12.19 -9.77
N LYS A 125 11.75 13.14 -10.28
CA LYS A 125 11.46 13.82 -11.55
C LYS A 125 11.34 12.83 -12.71
N VAL A 126 12.29 11.92 -12.87
CA VAL A 126 12.26 10.94 -13.98
C VAL A 126 11.07 9.99 -13.84
N ILE A 127 10.71 9.56 -12.62
CA ILE A 127 9.52 8.72 -12.39
C ILE A 127 8.25 9.46 -12.82
N LEU A 128 8.06 10.70 -12.39
CA LEU A 128 6.87 11.49 -12.69
C LEU A 128 6.76 11.81 -14.18
N GLU A 129 7.86 12.24 -14.81
CA GLU A 129 7.88 12.58 -16.24
C GLU A 129 7.68 11.36 -17.13
N THR A 130 8.28 10.20 -16.77
CA THR A 130 8.15 8.97 -17.57
C THR A 130 6.74 8.38 -17.46
N THR A 131 6.09 8.50 -16.31
CA THR A 131 4.81 7.82 -16.06
C THR A 131 3.57 8.67 -16.27
N GLY A 132 3.73 10.01 -16.18
CA GLY A 132 2.62 10.97 -16.17
C GLY A 132 1.72 10.88 -14.92
N ILE A 133 2.11 10.09 -13.91
CA ILE A 133 1.33 9.92 -12.70
C ILE A 133 1.59 11.09 -11.75
N ARG A 134 0.53 11.66 -11.19
CA ARG A 134 0.65 12.79 -10.27
C ARG A 134 1.33 12.43 -8.97
N CYS A 135 2.16 13.33 -8.45
CA CYS A 135 2.65 13.27 -7.07
C CYS A 135 1.53 13.76 -6.13
N LEU A 136 1.17 12.95 -5.16
CA LEU A 136 0.19 13.31 -4.12
C LEU A 136 0.84 14.03 -2.96
N GLY A 137 2.12 13.79 -2.73
CA GLY A 137 2.86 14.43 -1.66
C GLY A 137 4.09 13.64 -1.20
N ARG A 138 4.64 14.07 -0.08
CA ARG A 138 5.81 13.47 0.57
C ARG A 138 5.60 13.34 2.07
N ILE A 139 5.99 12.21 2.61
CA ILE A 139 6.19 12.03 4.05
C ILE A 139 7.70 11.96 4.29
N ASN A 140 8.26 12.89 5.01
CA ASN A 140 9.70 12.94 5.28
C ASN A 140 10.12 11.81 6.24
N LYS A 141 11.45 11.62 6.33
CA LYS A 141 12.00 10.73 7.35
C LYS A 141 11.95 11.45 8.70
N GLU A 142 11.01 11.07 9.52
CA GLU A 142 10.81 11.65 10.84
C GLU A 142 11.55 10.84 11.91
N VAL A 143 11.98 11.50 12.99
CA VAL A 143 12.57 10.83 14.16
C VAL A 143 11.52 10.02 14.90
N GLU A 144 10.32 10.59 15.01
CA GLU A 144 9.17 9.96 15.65
C GLU A 144 7.87 10.46 15.00
N PHE A 145 6.92 9.56 14.78
CA PHE A 145 5.58 9.91 14.35
C PHE A 145 4.68 10.11 15.58
N THR A 146 4.23 11.35 15.77
CA THR A 146 3.26 11.73 16.81
C THR A 146 1.88 12.00 16.19
N LYS A 147 0.82 11.99 17.01
CA LYS A 147 -0.53 12.40 16.56
C LYS A 147 -0.56 13.80 15.96
N ALA A 148 0.21 14.72 16.52
CA ALA A 148 0.30 16.10 16.04
C ALA A 148 0.92 16.15 14.65
N LEU A 149 2.03 15.47 14.44
CA LEU A 149 2.72 15.38 13.15
C LEU A 149 1.84 14.70 12.07
N VAL A 150 1.17 13.61 12.42
CA VAL A 150 0.23 12.94 11.49
C VAL A 150 -0.92 13.87 11.10
N LYS A 151 -1.44 14.66 12.04
CA LYS A 151 -2.48 15.66 11.75
C LYS A 151 -1.95 16.78 10.86
N GLU A 152 -0.72 17.22 11.05
CA GLU A 152 -0.06 18.23 10.22
C GLU A 152 0.06 17.73 8.77
N TYR A 153 0.63 16.53 8.54
CA TYR A 153 0.68 15.91 7.21
C TYR A 153 -0.71 15.76 6.59
N ALA A 154 -1.68 15.30 7.36
CA ALA A 154 -3.04 15.14 6.86
C ALA A 154 -3.69 16.47 6.45
N SER A 155 -3.31 17.60 7.05
CA SER A 155 -3.80 18.93 6.66
C SER A 155 -3.16 19.48 5.37
N GLN A 156 -1.97 19.00 5.03
CA GLN A 156 -1.26 19.38 3.81
C GLN A 156 -1.79 18.65 2.56
N TYR A 157 -2.37 17.46 2.76
CA TYR A 157 -2.77 16.57 1.67
C TYR A 157 -4.25 16.27 1.71
N VAL A 158 -5.01 16.92 0.82
CA VAL A 158 -6.44 16.62 0.62
C VAL A 158 -6.55 15.75 -0.63
N PHE A 159 -6.86 14.47 -0.47
CA PHE A 159 -6.84 13.50 -1.57
C PHE A 159 -8.21 13.15 -2.15
N LEU A 160 -9.28 13.41 -1.42
CA LEU A 160 -10.64 12.96 -1.76
C LEU A 160 -11.67 14.06 -1.54
#